data_a93a4af2d6f995d03f6b9800c7d482d4
#
_entry.id   a93a4af2d6f995d03f6b9800c7d482d4
#
_cell.length_a   1.000
_cell.length_b   1.000
_cell.length_c   1.000
_cell.angle_alpha   90.00
_cell.angle_beta   90.00
_cell.angle_gamma   90.00
#
_symmetry.space_group_name_H-M   'P 1'
#
loop_
_entity.id
_entity.type
_entity.pdbx_description
1 polymer ?
#
loop_
_entity_poly.entity_id
_entity_poly.type
_entity_poly.pdbx_seq_one_letter_code
_entity_poly.pdbx_strand_id
1 'polypeptide(L)'
;MNLRKTLLGLALILPTMLAQAHEYEVGQLHIDHPWSREMPPVAPTAAAYFVVHNKGSEADRLLTVSSPVAGKAELHEHVHADGVKRMQQVQDVAIPAGGEVKFEPMGYHVMLFNLKQQAKDGERFPLTLTFEKAGSVEVEVAVQQEAPAGHDHAAGHDAGKHQH
;
A
#
# COMPACT_ATOMS: atom_id res chain seq x y z
N MET A 1 24.92 -30.07 58.83
CA MET A 1 25.59 -29.29 57.76
C MET A 1 24.69 -29.30 56.56
N ASN A 2 23.80 -28.26 56.43
CA ASN A 2 22.71 -28.22 55.49
C ASN A 2 23.12 -27.41 54.23
N LEU A 3 23.33 -28.12 53.13
CA LEU A 3 23.68 -27.54 51.84
C LEU A 3 22.39 -27.10 51.12
N ARG A 4 22.05 -25.80 51.18
CA ARG A 4 20.95 -25.20 50.46
C ARG A 4 21.34 -25.05 48.99
N LYS A 5 20.72 -25.84 48.11
CA LYS A 5 20.82 -25.74 46.67
C LYS A 5 19.92 -24.60 46.20
N THR A 6 20.53 -23.48 45.83
CA THR A 6 19.85 -22.37 45.17
C THR A 6 19.73 -22.69 43.68
N LEU A 7 18.54 -23.00 43.20
CA LEU A 7 18.25 -23.06 41.76
C LEU A 7 18.09 -21.63 41.21
N LEU A 8 19.06 -21.21 40.42
CA LEU A 8 18.98 -19.96 39.63
C LEU A 8 18.16 -20.25 38.36
N GLY A 9 16.90 -19.83 38.34
CA GLY A 9 16.06 -19.91 37.17
C GLY A 9 16.48 -18.87 36.13
N LEU A 10 17.11 -19.31 35.04
CA LEU A 10 17.42 -18.50 33.88
C LEU A 10 16.14 -18.26 33.08
N ALA A 11 15.50 -17.11 33.27
CA ALA A 11 14.37 -16.69 32.46
C ALA A 11 14.85 -16.32 31.04
N LEU A 12 14.53 -17.18 30.09
CA LEU A 12 14.78 -16.95 28.66
C LEU A 12 13.80 -15.88 28.14
N ILE A 13 14.23 -14.63 28.05
CA ILE A 13 13.46 -13.55 27.43
C ILE A 13 13.60 -13.72 25.92
N LEU A 14 12.60 -14.33 25.29
CA LEU A 14 12.46 -14.33 23.83
C LEU A 14 12.08 -12.91 23.39
N PRO A 15 12.86 -12.29 22.48
CA PRO A 15 12.42 -11.05 21.85
C PRO A 15 11.21 -11.35 20.99
N THR A 16 10.04 -10.84 21.37
CA THR A 16 8.87 -10.79 20.48
C THR A 16 9.22 -9.80 19.36
N MET A 17 9.50 -10.30 18.18
CA MET A 17 9.53 -9.50 16.96
C MET A 17 8.10 -9.00 16.71
N LEU A 18 7.85 -7.78 17.13
CA LEU A 18 6.64 -7.03 16.72
C LEU A 18 6.74 -6.89 15.20
N ALA A 19 5.85 -7.56 14.48
CA ALA A 19 5.61 -7.26 13.08
C ALA A 19 5.16 -5.79 13.02
N GLN A 20 6.07 -4.90 12.65
CA GLN A 20 5.71 -3.51 12.39
C GLN A 20 4.83 -3.50 11.14
N ALA A 21 3.54 -3.28 11.33
CA ALA A 21 2.70 -2.77 10.27
C ALA A 21 3.36 -1.47 9.83
N HIS A 22 3.78 -1.39 8.54
CA HIS A 22 4.44 -0.20 8.03
C HIS A 22 3.39 0.89 7.81
N GLU A 23 3.23 1.69 8.83
CA GLU A 23 2.38 2.87 8.86
C GLU A 23 3.28 4.10 8.76
N TYR A 24 2.89 5.07 7.94
CA TYR A 24 3.62 6.31 7.73
C TYR A 24 2.73 7.50 8.02
N GLU A 25 3.30 8.54 8.59
CA GLU A 25 2.57 9.77 8.91
C GLU A 25 3.27 10.98 8.30
N VAL A 26 2.48 11.92 7.79
CA VAL A 26 2.92 13.23 7.35
C VAL A 26 1.79 14.24 7.60
N GLY A 27 2.05 15.25 8.43
CA GLY A 27 1.02 16.16 8.89
C GLY A 27 -0.12 15.42 9.61
N GLN A 28 -1.34 15.55 9.10
CA GLN A 28 -2.54 14.85 9.59
C GLN A 28 -2.89 13.61 8.76
N LEU A 29 -2.05 13.27 7.78
CA LEU A 29 -2.25 12.12 6.93
C LEU A 29 -1.54 10.90 7.47
N HIS A 30 -2.21 9.76 7.38
CA HIS A 30 -1.71 8.46 7.76
C HIS A 30 -1.80 7.53 6.55
N ILE A 31 -0.68 6.92 6.17
CA ILE A 31 -0.56 6.06 5.00
C ILE A 31 -0.35 4.63 5.47
N ASP A 32 -1.28 3.76 5.08
CA ASP A 32 -1.30 2.36 5.48
C ASP A 32 -0.94 1.42 4.33
N HIS A 33 -0.21 0.37 4.67
CA HIS A 33 0.01 -0.82 3.86
C HIS A 33 0.45 -0.55 2.42
N PRO A 34 1.54 0.24 2.18
CA PRO A 34 2.06 0.38 0.83
C PRO A 34 2.52 -0.97 0.28
N TRP A 35 1.95 -1.38 -0.85
CA TRP A 35 2.27 -2.65 -1.48
C TRP A 35 2.22 -2.58 -3.00
N SER A 36 2.88 -3.52 -3.65
CA SER A 36 2.88 -3.74 -5.09
C SER A 36 2.79 -5.23 -5.36
N ARG A 37 2.23 -5.61 -6.50
CA ARG A 37 2.25 -7.01 -6.94
C ARG A 37 3.62 -7.35 -7.53
N GLU A 38 4.08 -8.58 -7.28
CA GLU A 38 5.23 -9.13 -7.98
C GLU A 38 5.02 -9.08 -9.49
N MET A 39 6.06 -8.68 -10.22
CA MET A 39 6.04 -8.55 -11.67
C MET A 39 7.05 -9.50 -12.31
N PRO A 40 6.78 -10.00 -13.53
CA PRO A 40 7.74 -10.77 -14.29
C PRO A 40 9.09 -10.02 -14.45
N PRO A 41 10.22 -10.75 -14.60
CA PRO A 41 11.56 -10.14 -14.65
C PRO A 41 11.76 -9.04 -15.70
N VAL A 42 10.99 -9.09 -16.77
CA VAL A 42 11.10 -8.13 -17.90
C VAL A 42 9.90 -7.18 -17.99
N ALA A 43 9.05 -7.12 -16.95
CA ALA A 43 7.93 -6.20 -16.95
C ALA A 43 8.40 -4.74 -16.97
N PRO A 44 7.93 -3.93 -17.93
CA PRO A 44 8.34 -2.52 -18.02
C PRO A 44 7.60 -1.63 -17.02
N THR A 45 6.53 -2.13 -16.39
CA THR A 45 5.63 -1.38 -15.50
C THR A 45 5.27 -2.17 -14.26
N ALA A 46 4.94 -1.45 -13.19
CA ALA A 46 4.30 -1.99 -11.98
C ALA A 46 3.28 -0.98 -11.44
N ALA A 47 2.42 -1.41 -10.53
CA ALA A 47 1.50 -0.54 -9.83
C ALA A 47 1.76 -0.61 -8.32
N ALA A 48 1.62 0.52 -7.63
CA ALA A 48 1.66 0.58 -6.18
C ALA A 48 0.32 1.05 -5.62
N TYR A 49 0.00 0.49 -4.45
CA TYR A 49 -1.28 0.63 -3.77
C TYR A 49 -1.04 0.96 -2.29
N PHE A 50 -1.94 1.72 -1.69
CA PHE A 50 -1.92 2.09 -0.28
C PHE A 50 -3.26 2.73 0.11
N VAL A 51 -3.48 2.98 1.40
CA VAL A 51 -4.62 3.74 1.89
C VAL A 51 -4.10 5.02 2.52
N VAL A 52 -4.76 6.14 2.25
CA VAL A 52 -4.48 7.43 2.90
C VAL A 52 -5.68 7.82 3.75
N HIS A 53 -5.46 7.95 5.05
CA HIS A 53 -6.44 8.47 5.99
C HIS A 53 -6.10 9.92 6.34
N ASN A 54 -7.06 10.82 6.23
CA ASN A 54 -6.91 12.18 6.67
C ASN A 54 -7.60 12.36 8.03
N LYS A 55 -6.79 12.45 9.09
CA LYS A 55 -7.27 12.67 10.47
C LYS A 55 -7.51 14.15 10.79
N GLY A 56 -7.22 15.04 9.83
CA GLY A 56 -7.36 16.48 9.98
C GLY A 56 -8.76 16.99 9.66
N SER A 57 -8.97 18.27 9.95
CA SER A 57 -10.21 19.00 9.68
C SER A 57 -10.26 19.68 8.31
N GLU A 58 -9.17 19.60 7.55
CA GLU A 58 -9.06 20.17 6.22
C GLU A 58 -8.76 19.07 5.19
N ALA A 59 -9.33 19.22 3.98
CA ALA A 59 -8.99 18.36 2.86
C ALA A 59 -7.54 18.61 2.40
N ASP A 60 -6.89 17.58 1.88
CA ASP A 60 -5.59 17.64 1.25
C ASP A 60 -5.65 17.02 -0.16
N ARG A 61 -4.56 17.00 -0.89
CA ARG A 61 -4.43 16.38 -2.21
C ARG A 61 -3.08 15.71 -2.37
N LEU A 62 -3.07 14.51 -2.95
CA LEU A 62 -1.85 13.90 -3.46
C LEU A 62 -1.57 14.48 -4.85
N LEU A 63 -0.47 15.22 -4.99
CA LEU A 63 -0.12 15.94 -6.21
C LEU A 63 0.84 15.17 -7.10
N THR A 64 1.90 14.59 -6.52
CA THR A 64 2.93 13.89 -7.28
C THR A 64 3.43 12.66 -6.55
N VAL A 65 3.93 11.74 -7.35
CA VAL A 65 4.57 10.50 -6.89
C VAL A 65 5.88 10.29 -7.62
N SER A 66 6.87 9.72 -6.95
CA SER A 66 8.16 9.37 -7.57
C SER A 66 8.80 8.17 -6.90
N SER A 67 9.61 7.44 -7.65
CA SER A 67 10.39 6.33 -7.11
C SER A 67 11.70 6.18 -7.88
N PRO A 68 12.84 5.93 -7.20
CA PRO A 68 14.12 5.71 -7.86
C PRO A 68 14.17 4.43 -8.71
N VAL A 69 13.25 3.46 -8.44
CA VAL A 69 13.20 2.17 -9.18
C VAL A 69 12.49 2.29 -10.52
N ALA A 70 11.91 3.45 -10.84
CA ALA A 70 11.20 3.70 -12.10
C ALA A 70 11.75 4.93 -12.81
N GLY A 71 11.61 4.97 -14.12
CA GLY A 71 11.95 6.15 -14.92
C GLY A 71 10.87 7.25 -14.78
N LYS A 72 9.62 6.86 -14.51
CA LYS A 72 8.48 7.75 -14.31
C LYS A 72 7.44 7.11 -13.40
N ALA A 73 6.77 7.92 -12.58
CA ALA A 73 5.61 7.53 -11.78
C ALA A 73 4.45 8.50 -12.02
N GLU A 74 3.23 8.00 -12.09
CA GLU A 74 2.01 8.77 -12.34
C GLU A 74 0.86 8.30 -11.47
N LEU A 75 -0.08 9.20 -11.20
CA LEU A 75 -1.37 8.87 -10.61
C LEU A 75 -2.34 8.45 -11.70
N HIS A 76 -2.97 7.30 -11.54
CA HIS A 76 -3.96 6.76 -12.47
C HIS A 76 -5.24 6.35 -11.73
N GLU A 77 -6.33 6.28 -12.48
CA GLU A 77 -7.59 5.70 -12.01
C GLU A 77 -8.20 4.78 -13.06
N HIS A 78 -8.95 3.79 -12.60
CA HIS A 78 -9.83 3.02 -13.46
C HIS A 78 -11.21 3.68 -13.51
N VAL A 79 -11.66 3.99 -14.72
CA VAL A 79 -13.01 4.51 -14.98
C VAL A 79 -13.83 3.52 -15.77
N HIS A 80 -15.13 3.48 -15.49
CA HIS A 80 -16.11 2.71 -16.25
C HIS A 80 -16.99 3.71 -17.01
N ALA A 81 -16.86 3.74 -18.31
CA ALA A 81 -17.70 4.54 -19.17
C ALA A 81 -18.20 3.69 -20.35
N ASP A 82 -19.50 3.72 -20.63
CA ASP A 82 -20.15 3.03 -21.75
C ASP A 82 -19.85 1.52 -21.82
N GLY A 83 -19.76 0.87 -20.66
CA GLY A 83 -19.43 -0.57 -20.56
C GLY A 83 -17.95 -0.90 -20.81
N VAL A 84 -17.10 0.08 -21.03
CA VAL A 84 -15.67 -0.07 -21.24
C VAL A 84 -14.91 0.35 -19.99
N LYS A 85 -14.00 -0.53 -19.53
CA LYS A 85 -13.04 -0.20 -18.48
C LYS A 85 -11.83 0.48 -19.11
N ARG A 86 -11.48 1.65 -18.62
CA ARG A 86 -10.32 2.41 -19.07
C ARG A 86 -9.48 2.80 -17.87
N MET A 87 -8.18 2.82 -18.05
CA MET A 87 -7.23 3.41 -17.13
C MET A 87 -6.80 4.78 -17.69
N GLN A 88 -6.87 5.82 -16.87
CA GLN A 88 -6.47 7.17 -17.27
C GLN A 88 -5.61 7.81 -16.20
N GLN A 89 -4.70 8.68 -16.64
CA GLN A 89 -3.92 9.52 -15.75
C GLN A 89 -4.81 10.59 -15.13
N VAL A 90 -4.59 10.86 -13.83
CA VAL A 90 -5.18 11.99 -13.11
C VAL A 90 -4.08 12.95 -12.65
N GLN A 91 -4.41 14.25 -12.54
CA GLN A 91 -3.44 15.27 -12.14
C GLN A 91 -3.16 15.22 -10.64
N ASP A 92 -4.18 14.97 -9.86
CA ASP A 92 -4.13 14.86 -8.40
C ASP A 92 -5.26 13.96 -7.90
N VAL A 93 -5.17 13.56 -6.62
CA VAL A 93 -6.22 12.82 -5.94
C VAL A 93 -6.60 13.55 -4.66
N ALA A 94 -7.85 13.99 -4.56
CA ALA A 94 -8.37 14.69 -3.39
C ALA A 94 -8.54 13.72 -2.21
N ILE A 95 -8.14 14.17 -1.02
CA ILE A 95 -8.25 13.42 0.24
C ILE A 95 -9.13 14.24 1.19
N PRO A 96 -10.40 13.86 1.37
CA PRO A 96 -11.36 14.63 2.14
C PRO A 96 -10.97 14.72 3.62
N ALA A 97 -11.32 15.82 4.27
CA ALA A 97 -11.13 15.99 5.70
C ALA A 97 -11.84 14.89 6.49
N GLY A 98 -11.16 14.27 7.46
CA GLY A 98 -11.71 13.17 8.27
C GLY A 98 -12.10 11.92 7.47
N GLY A 99 -11.67 11.82 6.21
CA GLY A 99 -11.96 10.70 5.31
C GLY A 99 -10.76 9.87 4.94
N GLU A 100 -10.98 8.92 4.03
CA GLU A 100 -9.93 8.08 3.47
C GLU A 100 -10.05 7.99 1.96
N VAL A 101 -8.91 7.72 1.30
CA VAL A 101 -8.84 7.36 -0.11
C VAL A 101 -8.03 6.08 -0.26
N LYS A 102 -8.57 5.13 -1.00
CA LYS A 102 -7.93 3.84 -1.27
C LYS A 102 -7.32 3.85 -2.65
N PHE A 103 -6.01 3.59 -2.67
CA PHE A 103 -5.30 3.23 -3.88
C PHE A 103 -5.26 1.71 -3.93
N GLU A 104 -6.07 1.14 -4.80
CA GLU A 104 -6.33 -0.31 -4.88
C GLU A 104 -6.51 -0.77 -6.31
N PRO A 105 -6.36 -2.08 -6.62
CA PRO A 105 -6.67 -2.63 -7.93
C PRO A 105 -8.09 -2.25 -8.36
N MET A 106 -8.25 -1.81 -9.61
CA MET A 106 -9.50 -1.31 -10.19
C MET A 106 -9.99 0.06 -9.68
N GLY A 107 -9.21 0.73 -8.85
CA GLY A 107 -9.44 2.10 -8.37
C GLY A 107 -8.27 3.02 -8.73
N TYR A 108 -7.99 3.98 -7.85
CA TYR A 108 -6.77 4.77 -7.93
C TYR A 108 -5.55 3.90 -7.72
N HIS A 109 -4.46 4.22 -8.39
CA HIS A 109 -3.16 3.56 -8.19
C HIS A 109 -2.02 4.45 -8.66
N VAL A 110 -0.82 4.17 -8.16
CA VAL A 110 0.42 4.73 -8.69
C VAL A 110 0.93 3.79 -9.78
N MET A 111 1.09 4.32 -11.00
CA MET A 111 1.67 3.58 -12.11
C MET A 111 3.14 3.91 -12.25
N LEU A 112 4.00 2.90 -12.20
CA LEU A 112 5.44 2.99 -12.36
C LEU A 112 5.81 2.54 -13.76
N PHE A 113 6.56 3.37 -14.50
CA PHE A 113 6.99 3.12 -15.88
C PHE A 113 8.50 3.03 -15.96
N ASN A 114 8.98 2.28 -16.93
CA ASN A 114 10.41 2.09 -17.20
C ASN A 114 11.12 1.62 -15.92
N LEU A 115 10.67 0.47 -15.41
CA LEU A 115 11.28 -0.15 -14.24
C LEU A 115 12.76 -0.43 -14.49
N LYS A 116 13.61 -0.02 -13.56
CA LYS A 116 15.07 -0.24 -13.57
C LYS A 116 15.46 -1.56 -12.94
N GLN A 117 14.54 -2.15 -12.18
CA GLN A 117 14.69 -3.45 -11.53
C GLN A 117 13.34 -4.14 -11.44
N GLN A 118 13.34 -5.46 -11.34
CA GLN A 118 12.13 -6.25 -11.13
C GLN A 118 11.50 -5.94 -9.78
N ALA A 119 10.16 -5.85 -9.73
CA ALA A 119 9.41 -5.88 -8.48
C ALA A 119 9.24 -7.36 -8.08
N LYS A 120 10.08 -7.85 -7.18
CA LYS A 120 10.17 -9.24 -6.78
C LYS A 120 9.58 -9.46 -5.39
N ASP A 121 8.84 -10.54 -5.21
CA ASP A 121 8.24 -10.91 -3.92
C ASP A 121 9.25 -10.91 -2.77
N GLY A 122 8.85 -10.34 -1.63
CA GLY A 122 9.69 -10.17 -0.45
C GLY A 122 10.62 -8.95 -0.46
N GLU A 123 10.77 -8.29 -1.60
CA GLU A 123 11.55 -7.05 -1.71
C GLU A 123 10.70 -5.83 -1.34
N ARG A 124 11.38 -4.68 -1.20
CA ARG A 124 10.77 -3.37 -0.95
C ARG A 124 11.40 -2.34 -1.84
N PHE A 125 10.66 -1.29 -2.16
CA PHE A 125 11.20 -0.13 -2.85
C PHE A 125 10.61 1.16 -2.30
N PRO A 126 11.37 2.26 -2.30
CA PRO A 126 10.90 3.54 -1.83
C PRO A 126 9.95 4.18 -2.85
N LEU A 127 8.89 4.81 -2.32
CA LEU A 127 7.93 5.63 -3.07
C LEU A 127 7.74 6.94 -2.33
N THR A 128 8.03 8.05 -2.97
CA THR A 128 7.80 9.39 -2.42
C THR A 128 6.42 9.87 -2.84
N LEU A 129 5.61 10.26 -1.86
CA LEU A 129 4.30 10.86 -2.03
C LEU A 129 4.40 12.34 -1.64
N THR A 130 3.94 13.24 -2.51
CA THR A 130 3.93 14.68 -2.23
C THR A 130 2.50 15.19 -2.20
N PHE A 131 2.10 15.67 -1.03
CA PHE A 131 0.79 16.23 -0.76
C PHE A 131 0.84 17.78 -0.81
N GLU A 132 -0.30 18.40 -1.13
CA GLU A 132 -0.42 19.85 -1.25
C GLU A 132 -0.14 20.58 0.07
N LYS A 133 -0.73 20.11 1.16
CA LYS A 133 -0.63 20.73 2.50
C LYS A 133 0.34 20.00 3.42
N ALA A 134 0.23 18.69 3.50
CA ALA A 134 1.04 17.89 4.42
C ALA A 134 2.51 17.81 4.03
N GLY A 135 2.86 18.04 2.75
CA GLY A 135 4.23 17.92 2.26
C GLY A 135 4.57 16.52 1.77
N SER A 136 5.85 16.18 1.75
CA SER A 136 6.34 14.92 1.19
C SER A 136 6.67 13.90 2.27
N VAL A 137 6.40 12.63 1.96
CA VAL A 137 6.80 11.48 2.77
C VAL A 137 7.30 10.37 1.84
N GLU A 138 8.35 9.68 2.26
CA GLU A 138 8.81 8.46 1.61
C GLU A 138 8.25 7.25 2.35
N VAL A 139 7.65 6.33 1.61
CA VAL A 139 7.11 5.07 2.12
C VAL A 139 7.81 3.90 1.46
N GLU A 140 7.96 2.79 2.19
CA GLU A 140 8.52 1.54 1.67
C GLU A 140 7.39 0.64 1.16
N VAL A 141 7.32 0.45 -0.14
CA VAL A 141 6.33 -0.40 -0.80
C VAL A 141 6.80 -1.86 -0.73
N ALA A 142 6.01 -2.70 -0.06
CA ALA A 142 6.28 -4.14 0.02
C ALA A 142 5.81 -4.83 -1.26
N VAL A 143 6.69 -5.63 -1.90
CA VAL A 143 6.31 -6.44 -3.06
C VAL A 143 5.79 -7.79 -2.59
N GLN A 144 4.61 -8.20 -3.08
CA GLN A 144 3.89 -9.39 -2.67
C GLN A 144 3.24 -10.09 -3.87
N GLN A 145 3.04 -11.40 -3.79
CA GLN A 145 2.32 -12.15 -4.84
C GLN A 145 0.82 -11.85 -4.83
N GLU A 146 0.25 -11.66 -3.64
CA GLU A 146 -1.18 -11.41 -3.44
C GLU A 146 -1.40 -10.10 -2.66
N ALA A 147 -2.60 -9.53 -2.80
CA ALA A 147 -3.02 -8.38 -2.02
C ALA A 147 -3.00 -8.71 -0.51
N PRO A 148 -2.66 -7.75 0.38
CA PRO A 148 -2.75 -7.95 1.82
C PRO A 148 -4.15 -8.39 2.24
N ALA A 149 -4.24 -9.33 3.17
CA ALA A 149 -5.51 -9.77 3.73
C ALA A 149 -6.22 -8.58 4.41
N GLY A 150 -7.43 -8.26 3.96
CA GLY A 150 -8.22 -7.13 4.48
C GLY A 150 -8.79 -6.20 3.40
N HIS A 151 -8.36 -6.35 2.14
CA HIS A 151 -8.90 -5.58 1.01
C HIS A 151 -9.88 -6.38 0.13
N ASP A 152 -10.26 -7.60 0.53
CA ASP A 152 -11.25 -8.40 -0.17
C ASP A 152 -12.65 -7.85 0.13
N HIS A 153 -13.12 -6.95 -0.74
CA HIS A 153 -14.56 -6.76 -0.89
C HIS A 153 -15.08 -8.03 -1.56
N ALA A 154 -15.78 -8.85 -0.77
CA ALA A 154 -16.50 -10.01 -1.25
C ALA A 154 -17.38 -9.60 -2.44
N ALA A 155 -16.96 -9.93 -3.66
CA ALA A 155 -17.83 -10.03 -4.79
C ALA A 155 -18.75 -11.24 -4.51
N GLY A 156 -19.95 -10.96 -4.04
CA GLY A 156 -20.98 -11.95 -3.81
C GLY A 156 -21.32 -12.64 -5.14
N HIS A 157 -20.80 -13.84 -5.32
CA HIS A 157 -21.35 -14.77 -6.31
C HIS A 157 -22.65 -15.32 -5.73
N ASP A 158 -23.74 -14.66 -6.08
CA ASP A 158 -25.07 -15.24 -5.95
C ASP A 158 -25.18 -16.37 -7.00
N ALA A 159 -24.92 -17.58 -6.54
CA ALA A 159 -25.14 -18.77 -7.33
C ALA A 159 -26.65 -19.07 -7.32
N GLY A 160 -27.36 -18.49 -8.29
CA GLY A 160 -28.73 -18.82 -8.59
C GLY A 160 -28.87 -20.30 -8.85
N LYS A 161 -29.50 -21.01 -7.92
CA LYS A 161 -30.03 -22.36 -8.11
C LYS A 161 -31.10 -22.33 -9.19
N HIS A 162 -30.84 -22.91 -10.34
CA HIS A 162 -31.91 -23.39 -11.23
C HIS A 162 -32.12 -24.87 -10.97
N GLN A 163 -33.24 -25.16 -10.30
CA GLN A 163 -33.86 -26.47 -10.37
C GLN A 163 -34.75 -26.51 -11.61
N HIS A 164 -34.51 -27.49 -12.45
CA HIS A 164 -35.52 -28.30 -13.12
C HIS A 164 -34.84 -29.59 -13.56
#